data_3883ad511e2091a9c6eb69e5078adbbd
#
_entry.id   3883ad511e2091a9c6eb69e5078adbbd
#
_cell.length_a   1.000
_cell.length_b   1.000
_cell.length_c   1.000
_cell.angle_alpha   90.00
_cell.angle_beta   90.00
_cell.angle_gamma   90.00
#
_symmetry.space_group_name_H-M   'P 1'
#
loop_
_entity.id
_entity.type
_entity.pdbx_description
1 polymer ?
#
loop_
_entity_poly.entity_id
_entity_poly.type
_entity_poly.pdbx_seq_one_letter_code
_entity_poly.pdbx_strand_id
1 'polypeptide(L)'
;MLSDIEIAQNAKMKHIRDVAASIGIAEDDLEFYGKYKAKIASELWGKVKDNENGKLILVTAINPTPAGEGKTTTTIGLGDALTNMGKKCVLALREPSLGPVMGIKGGAAGGGYSQVVPMEDINLHFTGDMHAITAANNLLSAMIDNHIHQGNTLDIDVTNIVWKRVVDMNDRALRHVVVGMGGKVNGIPREDGFMITVASEIMAILCLANDLEDLKNRLGEIIIGYNRSG
;
A
#
# COMPACT_ATOMS: atom_id res chain seq x y z
N MET A 1 22.83 -23.62 -2.69
CA MET A 1 21.83 -23.07 -1.75
C MET A 1 20.64 -22.69 -2.60
N LEU A 2 19.41 -23.06 -2.20
CA LEU A 2 18.21 -22.69 -2.94
C LEU A 2 18.02 -21.17 -2.90
N SER A 3 17.49 -20.61 -3.99
CA SER A 3 17.07 -19.20 -4.05
C SER A 3 15.78 -18.99 -3.25
N ASP A 4 15.49 -17.73 -2.90
CA ASP A 4 14.26 -17.37 -2.15
C ASP A 4 12.99 -17.87 -2.85
N ILE A 5 12.94 -17.77 -4.17
CA ILE A 5 11.79 -18.23 -4.95
C ILE A 5 11.66 -19.76 -4.94
N GLU A 6 12.76 -20.49 -5.03
CA GLU A 6 12.75 -21.96 -4.96
C GLU A 6 12.29 -22.43 -3.58
N ILE A 7 12.71 -21.76 -2.50
CA ILE A 7 12.25 -22.05 -1.15
C ILE A 7 10.74 -21.79 -1.02
N ALA A 8 10.26 -20.66 -1.51
CA ALA A 8 8.84 -20.29 -1.46
C ALA A 8 7.96 -21.28 -2.25
N GLN A 9 8.40 -21.66 -3.47
CA GLN A 9 7.66 -22.60 -4.33
C GLN A 9 7.64 -24.02 -3.79
N ASN A 10 8.63 -24.43 -3.02
CA ASN A 10 8.68 -25.75 -2.37
C ASN A 10 7.91 -25.78 -1.03
N ALA A 11 7.42 -24.64 -0.54
CA ALA A 11 6.70 -24.55 0.73
C ALA A 11 5.32 -25.23 0.64
N LYS A 12 4.97 -26.01 1.67
CA LYS A 12 3.62 -26.57 1.82
C LYS A 12 2.70 -25.53 2.44
N MET A 13 1.97 -24.82 1.59
CA MET A 13 1.04 -23.79 2.04
C MET A 13 -0.18 -24.39 2.73
N LYS A 14 -0.57 -23.82 3.87
CA LYS A 14 -1.85 -24.08 4.53
C LYS A 14 -2.95 -23.24 3.89
N HIS A 15 -4.19 -23.72 3.92
CA HIS A 15 -5.32 -22.90 3.50
C HIS A 15 -5.43 -21.67 4.43
N ILE A 16 -5.73 -20.49 3.88
CA ILE A 16 -5.79 -19.25 4.70
C ILE A 16 -6.83 -19.34 5.82
N ARG A 17 -7.91 -20.07 5.63
CA ARG A 17 -8.91 -20.38 6.67
C ARG A 17 -8.26 -21.03 7.89
N ASP A 18 -7.39 -22.03 7.67
CA ASP A 18 -6.75 -22.77 8.74
C ASP A 18 -5.71 -21.91 9.47
N VAL A 19 -5.05 -21.00 8.74
CA VAL A 19 -4.16 -20.00 9.32
C VAL A 19 -4.94 -19.02 10.19
N ALA A 20 -6.05 -18.48 9.70
CA ALA A 20 -6.93 -17.58 10.44
C ALA A 20 -7.50 -18.24 11.72
N ALA A 21 -7.97 -19.48 11.59
CA ALA A 21 -8.47 -20.26 12.74
C ALA A 21 -7.42 -20.44 13.84
N SER A 22 -6.13 -20.58 13.48
CA SER A 22 -5.03 -20.75 14.45
C SER A 22 -4.82 -19.53 15.36
N ILE A 23 -5.27 -18.35 14.94
CA ILE A 23 -5.22 -17.11 15.72
C ILE A 23 -6.60 -16.68 16.25
N GLY A 24 -7.64 -17.48 15.99
CA GLY A 24 -8.99 -17.27 16.53
C GLY A 24 -9.91 -16.41 15.65
N ILE A 25 -9.59 -16.26 14.36
CA ILE A 25 -10.46 -15.59 13.37
C ILE A 25 -11.34 -16.64 12.70
N ALA A 26 -12.67 -16.42 12.73
CA ALA A 26 -13.64 -17.33 12.11
C ALA A 26 -13.65 -17.16 10.58
N GLU A 27 -14.12 -18.22 9.88
CA GLU A 27 -14.21 -18.20 8.42
C GLU A 27 -15.15 -17.10 7.91
N ASP A 28 -16.24 -16.84 8.62
CA ASP A 28 -17.23 -15.78 8.29
C ASP A 28 -16.66 -14.34 8.41
N ASP A 29 -15.52 -14.18 9.07
CA ASP A 29 -14.81 -12.90 9.19
C ASP A 29 -13.73 -12.73 8.11
N LEU A 30 -13.72 -13.60 7.07
CA LEU A 30 -12.74 -13.59 5.99
C LEU A 30 -13.39 -13.33 4.63
N GLU A 31 -12.78 -12.43 3.86
CA GLU A 31 -13.05 -12.24 2.43
C GLU A 31 -11.95 -12.94 1.63
N PHE A 32 -12.25 -14.09 1.02
CA PHE A 32 -11.27 -14.92 0.35
C PHE A 32 -10.77 -14.35 -0.99
N TYR A 33 -9.47 -14.34 -1.16
CA TYR A 33 -8.76 -14.09 -2.41
C TYR A 33 -8.04 -15.38 -2.85
N GLY A 34 -8.82 -16.39 -3.24
CA GLY A 34 -8.33 -17.73 -3.51
C GLY A 34 -8.09 -18.54 -2.23
N LYS A 35 -7.20 -19.56 -2.29
CA LYS A 35 -6.98 -20.51 -1.19
C LYS A 35 -6.04 -19.99 -0.10
N TYR A 36 -5.15 -19.06 -0.44
CA TYR A 36 -3.96 -18.75 0.37
C TYR A 36 -3.91 -17.29 0.82
N LYS A 37 -4.90 -16.49 0.46
CA LYS A 37 -5.03 -15.08 0.82
C LYS A 37 -6.45 -14.76 1.22
N ALA A 38 -6.62 -13.83 2.14
CA ALA A 38 -7.93 -13.25 2.49
C ALA A 38 -7.75 -11.85 3.03
N LYS A 39 -8.78 -11.02 2.93
CA LYS A 39 -8.95 -9.84 3.75
C LYS A 39 -9.74 -10.19 4.99
N ILE A 40 -9.53 -9.43 6.04
CA ILE A 40 -10.33 -9.52 7.28
C ILE A 40 -11.52 -8.58 7.11
N ALA A 41 -12.73 -9.09 7.33
CA ALA A 41 -13.94 -8.28 7.29
C ALA A 41 -13.87 -7.16 8.33
N SER A 42 -14.31 -5.95 7.96
CA SER A 42 -14.24 -4.77 8.83
C SER A 42 -15.04 -4.93 10.12
N GLU A 43 -16.10 -5.74 10.08
CA GLU A 43 -16.96 -6.07 11.22
C GLU A 43 -16.23 -6.78 12.37
N LEU A 44 -15.12 -7.46 12.06
CA LEU A 44 -14.29 -8.11 13.07
C LEU A 44 -13.77 -7.11 14.11
N TRP A 45 -13.43 -5.87 13.69
CA TRP A 45 -12.99 -4.85 14.63
C TRP A 45 -13.99 -4.61 15.76
N GLY A 46 -15.29 -4.55 15.45
CA GLY A 46 -16.35 -4.44 16.45
C GLY A 46 -16.39 -5.57 17.47
N LYS A 47 -15.93 -6.78 17.08
CA LYS A 47 -15.90 -7.97 17.96
C LYS A 47 -14.66 -8.03 18.86
N VAL A 48 -13.54 -7.40 18.44
CA VAL A 48 -12.24 -7.58 19.11
C VAL A 48 -11.68 -6.32 19.77
N LYS A 49 -12.22 -5.13 19.46
CA LYS A 49 -11.70 -3.83 19.94
C LYS A 49 -11.61 -3.69 21.47
N ASP A 50 -12.47 -4.40 22.20
CA ASP A 50 -12.53 -4.37 23.65
C ASP A 50 -11.75 -5.52 24.31
N ASN A 51 -11.07 -6.36 23.52
CA ASN A 51 -10.21 -7.42 24.05
C ASN A 51 -8.95 -6.84 24.69
N GLU A 52 -8.36 -7.61 25.61
CA GLU A 52 -7.05 -7.25 26.18
C GLU A 52 -5.98 -7.19 25.09
N ASN A 53 -5.20 -6.11 25.09
CA ASN A 53 -4.13 -5.92 24.13
C ASN A 53 -2.99 -6.93 24.32
N GLY A 54 -2.54 -7.50 23.22
CA GLY A 54 -1.32 -8.30 23.16
C GLY A 54 -0.07 -7.42 23.35
N LYS A 55 1.10 -8.08 23.43
CA LYS A 55 2.39 -7.38 23.50
C LYS A 55 2.81 -6.94 22.09
N LEU A 56 3.07 -5.65 21.92
CA LEU A 56 3.58 -5.09 20.68
C LEU A 56 5.11 -5.10 20.67
N ILE A 57 5.71 -5.69 19.64
CA ILE A 57 7.15 -5.69 19.39
C ILE A 57 7.40 -4.93 18.09
N LEU A 58 8.10 -3.80 18.17
CA LEU A 58 8.49 -3.01 17.00
C LEU A 58 9.87 -3.44 16.52
N VAL A 59 9.95 -3.87 15.26
CA VAL A 59 11.22 -4.11 14.55
C VAL A 59 11.51 -2.95 13.62
N THR A 60 12.56 -2.21 13.89
CA THR A 60 12.94 -1.00 13.13
C THR A 60 14.44 -0.97 12.85
N ALA A 61 14.90 0.06 12.14
CA ALA A 61 16.31 0.33 11.90
C ALA A 61 16.59 1.81 12.13
N ILE A 62 17.81 2.12 12.57
CA ILE A 62 18.23 3.49 12.88
C ILE A 62 18.36 4.31 11.60
N ASN A 63 18.99 3.77 10.55
CA ASN A 63 19.21 4.43 9.28
C ASN A 63 18.76 3.56 8.11
N PRO A 64 18.19 4.16 7.04
CA PRO A 64 17.94 3.44 5.80
C PRO A 64 19.25 3.20 5.05
N THR A 65 19.36 2.05 4.37
CA THR A 65 20.47 1.72 3.45
C THR A 65 19.94 1.36 2.06
N PRO A 66 20.74 1.50 0.99
CA PRO A 66 20.31 1.13 -0.36
C PRO A 66 19.90 -0.34 -0.48
N ALA A 67 20.61 -1.24 0.20
CA ALA A 67 20.34 -2.69 0.16
C ALA A 67 19.21 -3.14 1.08
N GLY A 68 18.74 -2.26 1.98
CA GLY A 68 17.81 -2.61 3.05
C GLY A 68 18.52 -3.12 4.31
N GLU A 69 17.80 -3.17 5.43
CA GLU A 69 18.36 -3.46 6.77
C GLU A 69 17.86 -4.80 7.34
N GLY A 70 17.11 -5.59 6.53
CA GLY A 70 16.59 -6.89 6.94
C GLY A 70 15.44 -6.85 7.95
N LYS A 71 14.76 -5.70 8.12
CA LYS A 71 13.62 -5.58 9.06
C LYS A 71 12.56 -6.64 8.86
N THR A 72 12.11 -6.84 7.63
CA THR A 72 11.06 -7.82 7.30
C THR A 72 11.51 -9.24 7.60
N THR A 73 12.71 -9.63 7.17
CA THR A 73 13.27 -10.96 7.42
C THR A 73 13.42 -11.23 8.91
N THR A 74 13.90 -10.23 9.67
CA THR A 74 14.01 -10.33 11.14
C THR A 74 12.65 -10.46 11.80
N THR A 75 11.65 -9.69 11.35
CA THR A 75 10.28 -9.75 11.89
C THR A 75 9.66 -11.13 11.66
N ILE A 76 9.82 -11.68 10.46
CA ILE A 76 9.27 -13.00 10.11
C ILE A 76 9.99 -14.08 10.92
N GLY A 77 11.32 -14.08 10.96
CA GLY A 77 12.09 -15.05 11.75
C GLY A 77 11.78 -15.02 13.24
N LEU A 78 11.53 -13.82 13.81
CA LEU A 78 11.08 -13.68 15.19
C LEU A 78 9.68 -14.28 15.39
N GLY A 79 8.75 -14.02 14.45
CA GLY A 79 7.40 -14.58 14.49
C GLY A 79 7.39 -16.11 14.40
N ASP A 80 8.21 -16.67 13.52
CA ASP A 80 8.40 -18.12 13.41
C ASP A 80 8.95 -18.71 14.71
N ALA A 81 9.96 -18.09 15.29
CA ALA A 81 10.54 -18.52 16.55
C ALA A 81 9.50 -18.50 17.69
N LEU A 82 8.73 -17.42 17.83
CA LEU A 82 7.68 -17.31 18.84
C LEU A 82 6.58 -18.37 18.64
N THR A 83 6.17 -18.61 17.40
CA THR A 83 5.18 -19.64 17.07
C THR A 83 5.69 -21.04 17.39
N ASN A 84 6.95 -21.35 17.08
CA ASN A 84 7.59 -22.61 17.42
C ASN A 84 7.73 -22.82 18.95
N MET A 85 7.79 -21.75 19.73
CA MET A 85 7.73 -21.75 21.18
C MET A 85 6.31 -21.88 21.74
N GLY A 86 5.30 -22.09 20.89
CA GLY A 86 3.88 -22.20 21.27
C GLY A 86 3.21 -20.88 21.64
N LYS A 87 3.79 -19.73 21.25
CA LYS A 87 3.16 -18.42 21.46
C LYS A 87 2.24 -18.08 20.30
N LYS A 88 1.08 -17.48 20.59
CA LYS A 88 0.24 -16.87 19.56
C LYS A 88 0.93 -15.58 19.08
N CYS A 89 1.25 -15.53 17.80
CA CYS A 89 1.95 -14.41 17.20
C CYS A 89 1.29 -14.02 15.88
N VAL A 90 1.13 -12.73 15.67
CA VAL A 90 0.66 -12.13 14.41
C VAL A 90 1.71 -11.15 13.93
N LEU A 91 2.06 -11.21 12.65
CA LEU A 91 3.00 -10.29 12.02
C LEU A 91 2.24 -9.22 11.27
N ALA A 92 2.49 -7.96 11.61
CA ALA A 92 2.00 -6.80 10.86
C ALA A 92 3.14 -6.29 9.95
N LEU A 93 3.09 -6.63 8.69
CA LEU A 93 4.09 -6.26 7.69
C LEU A 93 3.53 -5.21 6.74
N ARG A 94 4.41 -4.36 6.21
CA ARG A 94 4.01 -3.42 5.16
C ARG A 94 3.80 -4.17 3.84
N GLU A 95 2.68 -3.90 3.18
CA GLU A 95 2.45 -4.38 1.82
C GLU A 95 3.55 -3.86 0.88
N PRO A 96 4.13 -4.72 0.01
CA PRO A 96 5.17 -4.29 -0.92
C PRO A 96 4.58 -3.44 -2.05
N SER A 97 5.31 -2.38 -2.42
CA SER A 97 5.10 -1.66 -3.67
C SER A 97 5.84 -2.38 -4.80
N LEU A 98 5.26 -2.41 -5.99
CA LEU A 98 5.83 -3.10 -7.16
C LEU A 98 7.21 -2.56 -7.55
N GLY A 99 7.41 -1.24 -7.48
CA GLY A 99 8.69 -0.63 -7.79
C GLY A 99 9.87 -1.16 -6.97
N PRO A 100 9.83 -1.16 -5.61
CA PRO A 100 10.86 -1.76 -4.78
C PRO A 100 11.07 -3.27 -4.98
N VAL A 101 10.01 -4.02 -5.30
CA VAL A 101 10.10 -5.47 -5.56
C VAL A 101 10.99 -5.77 -6.75
N MET A 102 10.91 -4.96 -7.80
CA MET A 102 11.73 -5.08 -9.01
C MET A 102 13.12 -4.43 -8.88
N GLY A 103 13.42 -3.86 -7.72
CA GLY A 103 14.70 -3.19 -7.44
C GLY A 103 15.66 -4.01 -6.57
N ILE A 104 16.75 -3.36 -6.14
CA ILE A 104 17.79 -3.97 -5.29
C ILE A 104 17.25 -4.42 -3.93
N LYS A 105 16.22 -3.77 -3.41
CA LYS A 105 15.64 -4.10 -2.09
C LYS A 105 14.84 -5.39 -2.07
N GLY A 106 14.45 -5.91 -3.24
CA GLY A 106 13.60 -7.10 -3.33
C GLY A 106 12.20 -6.91 -2.76
N GLY A 107 11.48 -8.02 -2.61
CA GLY A 107 10.12 -8.05 -2.09
C GLY A 107 10.02 -7.84 -0.58
N ALA A 108 8.80 -7.63 -0.09
CA ALA A 108 8.51 -7.49 1.33
C ALA A 108 8.05 -8.80 2.00
N ALA A 109 8.20 -9.93 1.32
CA ALA A 109 7.83 -11.26 1.83
C ALA A 109 8.92 -11.94 2.69
N GLY A 110 10.03 -11.25 2.96
CA GLY A 110 11.18 -11.83 3.67
C GLY A 110 12.21 -12.47 2.73
N GLY A 111 13.05 -13.37 3.24
CA GLY A 111 14.08 -14.07 2.47
C GLY A 111 14.54 -15.36 3.14
N GLY A 112 15.16 -16.24 2.37
CA GLY A 112 15.56 -17.57 2.82
C GLY A 112 14.37 -18.37 3.34
N TYR A 113 14.50 -18.95 4.52
CA TYR A 113 13.43 -19.67 5.20
C TYR A 113 12.53 -18.76 6.05
N SER A 114 12.89 -17.48 6.21
CA SER A 114 12.05 -16.47 6.87
C SER A 114 11.22 -15.73 5.84
N GLN A 115 10.23 -16.39 5.27
CA GLN A 115 9.35 -15.87 4.21
C GLN A 115 7.88 -16.04 4.52
N VAL A 116 7.05 -15.10 4.03
CA VAL A 116 5.60 -15.25 3.95
C VAL A 116 5.24 -15.75 2.55
N VAL A 117 4.40 -16.76 2.47
CA VAL A 117 3.92 -17.35 1.22
C VAL A 117 2.40 -17.13 1.05
N PRO A 118 1.89 -16.99 -0.17
CA PRO A 118 2.56 -17.07 -1.49
C PRO A 118 3.37 -15.81 -1.80
N MET A 119 4.68 -15.95 -1.98
CA MET A 119 5.61 -14.82 -2.15
C MET A 119 5.31 -14.00 -3.42
N GLU A 120 5.09 -14.68 -4.54
CA GLU A 120 4.84 -14.04 -5.82
C GLU A 120 3.56 -13.21 -5.78
N ASP A 121 2.47 -13.74 -5.25
CA ASP A 121 1.20 -13.03 -5.13
C ASP A 121 1.32 -11.80 -4.22
N ILE A 122 2.06 -11.93 -3.09
CA ILE A 122 2.26 -10.83 -2.15
C ILE A 122 3.05 -9.71 -2.81
N ASN A 123 4.07 -10.04 -3.59
CA ASN A 123 4.94 -9.09 -4.27
C ASN A 123 4.32 -8.47 -5.53
N LEU A 124 3.28 -9.09 -6.11
CA LEU A 124 2.67 -8.70 -7.37
C LEU A 124 1.17 -8.37 -7.17
N HIS A 125 0.89 -7.17 -6.65
CA HIS A 125 -0.47 -6.67 -6.42
C HIS A 125 -1.34 -7.45 -5.42
N PHE A 126 -0.79 -8.26 -4.61
CA PHE A 126 -1.39 -9.01 -3.49
C PHE A 126 -2.92 -9.16 -3.52
N THR A 127 -3.69 -8.18 -3.01
CA THR A 127 -5.15 -8.08 -3.06
C THR A 127 -5.66 -6.90 -3.89
N GLY A 128 -4.78 -6.18 -4.59
CA GLY A 128 -5.12 -5.09 -5.50
C GLY A 128 -5.23 -3.71 -4.84
N ASP A 129 -4.86 -3.56 -3.56
CA ASP A 129 -5.04 -2.30 -2.82
C ASP A 129 -4.16 -1.17 -3.38
N MET A 130 -2.91 -1.46 -3.76
CA MET A 130 -2.04 -0.46 -4.40
C MET A 130 -2.61 0.03 -5.74
N HIS A 131 -3.23 -0.87 -6.52
CA HIS A 131 -3.89 -0.51 -7.77
C HIS A 131 -5.12 0.37 -7.50
N ALA A 132 -5.93 0.05 -6.50
CA ALA A 132 -7.11 0.84 -6.12
C ALA A 132 -6.70 2.25 -5.67
N ILE A 133 -5.64 2.38 -4.86
CA ILE A 133 -5.09 3.68 -4.42
C ILE A 133 -4.57 4.48 -5.60
N THR A 134 -3.85 3.85 -6.53
CA THR A 134 -3.40 4.48 -7.78
C THR A 134 -4.58 5.04 -8.56
N ALA A 135 -5.64 4.26 -8.73
CA ALA A 135 -6.85 4.68 -9.44
C ALA A 135 -7.55 5.86 -8.73
N ALA A 136 -7.70 5.80 -7.41
CA ALA A 136 -8.31 6.87 -6.62
C ALA A 136 -7.51 8.20 -6.72
N ASN A 137 -6.20 8.14 -6.56
CA ASN A 137 -5.35 9.32 -6.67
C ASN A 137 -5.41 9.95 -8.07
N ASN A 138 -5.34 9.13 -9.11
CA ASN A 138 -5.36 9.60 -10.48
C ASN A 138 -6.74 10.07 -10.93
N LEU A 139 -7.82 9.53 -10.34
CA LEU A 139 -9.16 10.07 -10.53
C LEU A 139 -9.24 11.53 -10.06
N LEU A 140 -8.71 11.84 -8.87
CA LEU A 140 -8.68 13.22 -8.38
C LEU A 140 -7.86 14.12 -9.33
N SER A 141 -6.70 13.66 -9.83
CA SER A 141 -5.93 14.39 -10.83
C SER A 141 -6.74 14.69 -12.09
N ALA A 142 -7.48 13.69 -12.59
CA ALA A 142 -8.33 13.86 -13.77
C ALA A 142 -9.51 14.80 -13.50
N MET A 143 -10.08 14.77 -12.29
CA MET A 143 -11.16 15.69 -11.88
C MET A 143 -10.67 17.14 -11.83
N ILE A 144 -9.45 17.40 -11.32
CA ILE A 144 -8.83 18.73 -11.32
C ILE A 144 -8.68 19.23 -12.75
N ASP A 145 -8.10 18.43 -13.65
CA ASP A 145 -7.92 18.82 -15.05
C ASP A 145 -9.26 19.08 -15.74
N ASN A 146 -10.27 18.23 -15.51
CA ASN A 146 -11.60 18.42 -16.04
C ASN A 146 -12.27 19.72 -15.51
N HIS A 147 -12.13 20.00 -14.22
CA HIS A 147 -12.64 21.24 -13.61
C HIS A 147 -12.05 22.48 -14.27
N ILE A 148 -10.73 22.50 -14.47
CA ILE A 148 -10.03 23.58 -15.14
C ILE A 148 -10.51 23.73 -16.59
N HIS A 149 -10.69 22.61 -17.29
CA HIS A 149 -11.15 22.59 -18.68
C HIS A 149 -12.60 23.08 -18.83
N GLN A 150 -13.47 22.77 -17.89
CA GLN A 150 -14.90 23.10 -17.88
C GLN A 150 -15.22 24.50 -17.31
N GLY A 151 -14.26 25.39 -17.28
CA GLY A 151 -14.48 26.79 -16.91
C GLY A 151 -13.88 27.22 -15.60
N ASN A 152 -13.23 26.34 -14.85
CA ASN A 152 -12.42 26.67 -13.67
C ASN A 152 -13.13 27.60 -12.65
N THR A 153 -14.32 27.25 -12.24
CA THR A 153 -15.17 28.08 -11.37
C THR A 153 -14.54 28.34 -9.98
N LEU A 154 -13.59 27.49 -9.55
CA LEU A 154 -12.79 27.68 -8.33
C LEU A 154 -11.58 28.58 -8.54
N ASP A 155 -11.36 29.08 -9.75
CA ASP A 155 -10.22 29.92 -10.13
C ASP A 155 -8.85 29.31 -9.76
N ILE A 156 -8.70 27.99 -9.94
CA ILE A 156 -7.47 27.27 -9.65
C ILE A 156 -6.34 27.85 -10.52
N ASP A 157 -5.22 28.20 -9.89
CA ASP A 157 -4.00 28.58 -10.60
C ASP A 157 -3.34 27.32 -11.17
N VAL A 158 -3.34 27.20 -12.49
CA VAL A 158 -2.77 26.02 -13.20
C VAL A 158 -1.28 25.87 -13.02
N THR A 159 -0.58 26.93 -12.58
CA THR A 159 0.85 26.92 -12.26
C THR A 159 1.12 26.57 -10.81
N ASN A 160 0.08 26.44 -9.98
CA ASN A 160 0.19 26.23 -8.54
C ASN A 160 -0.66 25.03 -8.05
N ILE A 161 -0.72 23.98 -8.88
CA ILE A 161 -1.32 22.70 -8.52
C ILE A 161 -0.28 21.85 -7.82
N VAL A 162 -0.53 21.50 -6.56
CA VAL A 162 0.40 20.70 -5.74
C VAL A 162 0.10 19.21 -5.82
N TRP A 163 -1.10 18.82 -6.25
CA TRP A 163 -1.54 17.44 -6.41
C TRP A 163 -0.89 16.81 -7.62
N LYS A 164 -0.19 15.67 -7.40
CA LYS A 164 0.52 14.94 -8.47
C LYS A 164 -0.16 13.62 -8.77
N ARG A 165 0.08 13.12 -9.96
CA ARG A 165 -0.27 11.76 -10.37
C ARG A 165 0.60 10.74 -9.66
N VAL A 166 0.17 9.49 -9.67
CA VAL A 166 0.95 8.38 -9.11
C VAL A 166 1.01 7.20 -10.08
N VAL A 167 2.07 6.43 -9.94
CA VAL A 167 2.26 5.12 -10.56
C VAL A 167 2.98 4.24 -9.54
N ASP A 168 2.61 2.95 -9.44
CA ASP A 168 3.28 2.06 -8.49
C ASP A 168 4.61 1.54 -9.02
N MET A 169 5.48 2.47 -9.41
CA MET A 169 6.79 2.21 -10.00
C MET A 169 7.77 3.34 -9.63
N ASN A 170 9.05 2.97 -9.47
CA ASN A 170 10.14 3.95 -9.34
C ASN A 170 10.61 4.39 -10.72
N ASP A 171 9.86 5.28 -11.38
CA ASP A 171 10.21 5.79 -12.70
C ASP A 171 10.73 7.23 -12.61
N ARG A 172 12.03 7.40 -12.83
CA ARG A 172 12.69 8.71 -12.82
C ARG A 172 12.26 9.60 -13.95
N ALA A 173 11.98 9.03 -15.12
CA ALA A 173 11.60 9.79 -16.31
C ALA A 173 10.25 10.50 -16.14
N LEU A 174 9.39 9.98 -15.26
CA LEU A 174 8.06 10.51 -14.99
C LEU A 174 8.01 11.53 -13.82
N ARG A 175 9.13 11.87 -13.19
CA ARG A 175 9.14 12.81 -12.05
C ARG A 175 8.80 14.24 -12.44
N HIS A 176 9.17 14.62 -13.67
CA HIS A 176 8.87 15.92 -14.26
C HIS A 176 8.41 15.68 -15.70
N VAL A 177 7.14 15.93 -15.96
CA VAL A 177 6.51 15.76 -17.27
C VAL A 177 5.68 16.99 -17.62
N VAL A 178 5.41 17.19 -18.88
CA VAL A 178 4.42 18.17 -19.34
C VAL A 178 3.14 17.43 -19.68
N VAL A 179 2.04 17.78 -19.03
CA VAL A 179 0.69 17.26 -19.30
C VAL A 179 -0.15 18.28 -20.07
N GLY A 180 -1.28 17.86 -20.62
CA GLY A 180 -2.22 18.76 -21.33
C GLY A 180 -1.76 19.20 -22.72
N MET A 181 -0.77 18.53 -23.33
CA MET A 181 -0.33 18.77 -24.70
C MET A 181 -1.37 18.29 -25.73
N GLY A 182 -1.34 18.86 -26.94
CA GLY A 182 -2.22 18.43 -28.05
C GLY A 182 -3.41 19.36 -28.30
N GLY A 183 -3.38 20.58 -27.81
CA GLY A 183 -4.37 21.64 -28.05
C GLY A 183 -5.51 21.66 -27.05
N LYS A 184 -6.47 22.57 -27.25
CA LYS A 184 -7.52 22.93 -26.28
C LYS A 184 -8.35 21.75 -25.78
N VAL A 185 -8.56 20.73 -26.58
CA VAL A 185 -9.35 19.54 -26.20
C VAL A 185 -8.66 18.67 -25.17
N ASN A 186 -7.36 18.79 -25.02
CA ASN A 186 -6.53 17.99 -24.10
C ASN A 186 -6.18 18.73 -22.79
N GLY A 187 -6.66 19.96 -22.63
CA GLY A 187 -6.44 20.75 -21.44
C GLY A 187 -5.40 21.86 -21.60
N ILE A 188 -4.84 22.32 -20.49
CA ILE A 188 -3.84 23.41 -20.44
C ILE A 188 -2.47 22.77 -20.19
N PRO A 189 -1.47 23.03 -21.08
CA PRO A 189 -0.12 22.54 -20.86
C PRO A 189 0.46 23.07 -19.55
N ARG A 190 0.93 22.15 -18.68
CA ARG A 190 1.60 22.48 -17.43
C ARG A 190 2.61 21.42 -17.02
N GLU A 191 3.51 21.78 -16.13
CA GLU A 191 4.37 20.82 -15.47
C GLU A 191 3.55 19.96 -14.48
N ASP A 192 3.83 18.68 -14.45
CA ASP A 192 3.27 17.71 -13.50
C ASP A 192 4.35 16.66 -13.23
N GLY A 193 4.01 15.59 -12.51
CA GLY A 193 4.91 14.47 -12.28
C GLY A 193 4.17 13.30 -11.66
N PHE A 194 4.83 12.17 -11.69
CA PHE A 194 4.32 10.95 -11.06
C PHE A 194 5.15 10.63 -9.81
N MET A 195 4.47 10.47 -8.69
CA MET A 195 5.04 9.90 -7.47
C MET A 195 4.78 8.39 -7.45
N ILE A 196 5.50 7.66 -6.62
CA ILE A 196 5.17 6.26 -6.36
C ILE A 196 3.90 6.20 -5.51
N THR A 197 3.00 5.27 -5.82
CA THR A 197 1.68 5.15 -5.17
C THR A 197 1.75 5.11 -3.64
N VAL A 198 2.72 4.39 -3.07
CA VAL A 198 2.89 4.28 -1.61
C VAL A 198 3.27 5.59 -0.91
N ALA A 199 3.73 6.60 -1.66
CA ALA A 199 4.04 7.94 -1.14
C ALA A 199 2.87 8.92 -1.32
N SER A 200 1.74 8.48 -1.86
CA SER A 200 0.56 9.34 -2.05
C SER A 200 -0.10 9.69 -0.72
N GLU A 201 -0.74 10.85 -0.70
CA GLU A 201 -1.55 11.30 0.43
C GLU A 201 -2.76 10.38 0.63
N ILE A 202 -3.36 9.85 -0.45
CA ILE A 202 -4.44 8.85 -0.38
C ILE A 202 -4.01 7.64 0.44
N MET A 203 -2.79 7.12 0.20
CA MET A 203 -2.25 6.00 0.97
C MET A 203 -2.07 6.36 2.45
N ALA A 204 -1.53 7.55 2.74
CA ALA A 204 -1.34 8.01 4.11
C ALA A 204 -2.68 8.15 4.85
N ILE A 205 -3.67 8.74 4.20
CA ILE A 205 -5.03 8.90 4.74
C ILE A 205 -5.66 7.53 5.03
N LEU A 206 -5.60 6.60 4.07
CA LEU A 206 -6.13 5.24 4.25
C LEU A 206 -5.49 4.52 5.44
N CYS A 207 -4.16 4.65 5.60
CA CYS A 207 -3.44 4.01 6.71
C CYS A 207 -3.74 4.63 8.08
N LEU A 208 -4.21 5.87 8.13
CA LEU A 208 -4.45 6.62 9.37
C LEU A 208 -5.93 6.77 9.73
N ALA A 209 -6.83 6.46 8.81
CA ALA A 209 -8.27 6.55 9.04
C ALA A 209 -8.73 5.45 10.02
N ASN A 210 -9.64 5.82 10.92
CA ASN A 210 -10.19 4.91 11.92
C ASN A 210 -11.40 4.13 11.39
N ASP A 211 -12.17 4.74 10.49
CA ASP A 211 -13.37 4.18 9.87
C ASP A 211 -13.66 4.89 8.54
N LEU A 212 -14.74 4.50 7.87
CA LEU A 212 -15.13 5.07 6.57
C LEU A 212 -15.53 6.56 6.64
N GLU A 213 -16.11 7.00 7.74
CA GLU A 213 -16.49 8.41 7.90
C GLU A 213 -15.25 9.29 8.14
N ASP A 214 -14.31 8.84 8.98
CA ASP A 214 -13.02 9.51 9.17
C ASP A 214 -12.21 9.54 7.85
N LEU A 215 -12.22 8.44 7.10
CA LEU A 215 -11.60 8.37 5.76
C LEU A 215 -12.17 9.43 4.83
N LYS A 216 -13.49 9.53 4.73
CA LYS A 216 -14.19 10.51 3.90
C LYS A 216 -13.88 11.95 4.32
N ASN A 217 -13.89 12.24 5.62
CA ASN A 217 -13.58 13.56 6.13
C ASN A 217 -12.15 13.97 5.78
N ARG A 218 -11.17 13.11 6.02
CA ARG A 218 -9.76 13.37 5.67
C ARG A 218 -9.54 13.56 4.16
N LEU A 219 -10.21 12.76 3.33
CA LEU A 219 -10.15 12.93 1.87
C LEU A 219 -10.74 14.28 1.43
N GLY A 220 -11.74 14.79 2.14
CA GLY A 220 -12.34 16.11 1.89
C GLY A 220 -11.44 17.29 2.24
N GLU A 221 -10.40 17.08 3.05
CA GLU A 221 -9.45 18.12 3.48
C GLU A 221 -8.18 18.19 2.63
N ILE A 222 -8.07 17.36 1.58
CA ILE A 222 -6.90 17.33 0.69
C ILE A 222 -6.73 18.67 -0.01
N ILE A 223 -5.54 19.24 0.08
CA ILE A 223 -5.16 20.46 -0.65
C ILE A 223 -4.64 20.05 -2.04
N ILE A 224 -5.39 20.40 -3.08
CA ILE A 224 -5.04 20.04 -4.47
C ILE A 224 -4.20 21.12 -5.18
N GLY A 225 -4.27 22.36 -4.72
CA GLY A 225 -3.62 23.51 -5.31
C GLY A 225 -4.14 24.80 -4.68
N TYR A 226 -3.75 25.92 -5.25
CA TYR A 226 -4.16 27.23 -4.79
C TYR A 226 -4.91 27.96 -5.91
N ASN A 227 -5.76 28.90 -5.54
CA ASN A 227 -6.39 29.77 -6.50
C ASN A 227 -5.48 31.00 -6.82
N ARG A 228 -5.86 31.82 -7.81
CA ARG A 228 -5.05 32.96 -8.23
C ARG A 228 -4.98 34.08 -7.21
N SER A 229 -5.83 34.06 -6.20
CA SER A 229 -5.80 35.07 -5.13
C SER A 229 -4.92 34.65 -3.93
N GLY A 230 -4.41 33.42 -3.90
CA GLY A 230 -3.52 32.89 -2.85
C GLY A 230 -4.26 32.06 -1.79
#